data_ec6ebc09ee26fb8a61d6e96cf098de9a
#
_entry.id   ec6ebc09ee26fb8a61d6e96cf098de9a
#
_cell.length_a   1.000
_cell.length_b   1.000
_cell.length_c   1.000
_cell.angle_alpha   90.00
_cell.angle_beta   90.00
_cell.angle_gamma   90.00
#
_symmetry.space_group_name_H-M   'P 1'
#
loop_
_entity.id
_entity.type
_entity.pdbx_description
1 polymer ?
#
loop_
_entity_poly.entity_id
_entity_poly.type
_entity_poly.pdbx_seq_one_letter_code
_entity_poly.pdbx_strand_id
1 'polypeptide(L)'
;MNLTAQIEAILFWKAEPVTVADLSRYLSRSEGEITQALDVLAVQLSDHGITLVRNNDAVMLGTAPEAGDLIERLTKDELSRDIGKAGLETLTVVLYHGPATRAEIDYIRGVNSSFILRHLLVRGLVDKIPNPADARSFLYRPTFELFSWLGVKEISELPDYRQVVDELATVIKNSTPTP
;
A
#
# COMPACT_ATOMS: atom_id res chain seq x y z
N MET A 1 25.59 -2.77 -10.98
CA MET A 1 24.64 -1.69 -10.65
C MET A 1 25.23 -0.91 -9.48
N ASN A 2 25.29 0.42 -9.56
CA ASN A 2 25.83 1.25 -8.49
C ASN A 2 24.84 1.34 -7.31
N LEU A 3 25.30 1.84 -6.15
CA LEU A 3 24.52 1.89 -4.92
C LEU A 3 23.23 2.74 -5.08
N THR A 4 23.33 3.88 -5.76
CA THR A 4 22.19 4.78 -6.04
C THR A 4 21.09 4.06 -6.81
N ALA A 5 21.42 3.34 -7.88
CA ALA A 5 20.44 2.58 -8.67
C ALA A 5 19.86 1.37 -7.91
N GLN A 6 20.59 0.79 -6.97
CA GLN A 6 20.06 -0.26 -6.09
C GLN A 6 19.02 0.31 -5.12
N ILE A 7 19.30 1.48 -4.53
CA ILE A 7 18.36 2.18 -3.65
C ILE A 7 17.10 2.57 -4.43
N GLU A 8 17.25 3.17 -5.61
CA GLU A 8 16.14 3.54 -6.48
C GLU A 8 15.23 2.33 -6.78
N ALA A 9 15.82 1.19 -7.15
CA ALA A 9 15.07 -0.04 -7.42
C ALA A 9 14.30 -0.55 -6.19
N ILE A 10 14.90 -0.49 -5.00
CA ILE A 10 14.24 -0.89 -3.74
C ILE A 10 13.07 0.05 -3.45
N LEU A 11 13.27 1.36 -3.53
CA LEU A 11 12.23 2.34 -3.24
C LEU A 11 11.06 2.24 -4.24
N PHE A 12 11.37 2.00 -5.51
CA PHE A 12 10.35 1.77 -6.55
C PHE A 12 9.55 0.49 -6.27
N TRP A 13 10.24 -0.62 -5.98
CA TRP A 13 9.59 -1.91 -5.71
C TRP A 13 8.75 -1.89 -4.43
N LYS A 14 9.26 -1.23 -3.37
CA LYS A 14 8.57 -1.13 -2.08
C LYS A 14 7.30 -0.28 -2.17
N ALA A 15 7.31 0.81 -2.95
CA ALA A 15 6.22 1.77 -3.08
C ALA A 15 5.65 2.27 -1.73
N GLU A 16 6.47 2.26 -0.69
CA GLU A 16 6.16 2.69 0.69
C GLU A 16 7.42 3.30 1.32
N PRO A 17 7.31 4.10 2.41
CA PRO A 17 8.47 4.64 3.10
C PRO A 17 9.40 3.52 3.61
N VAL A 18 10.70 3.68 3.39
CA VAL A 18 11.77 2.76 3.85
C VAL A 18 12.75 3.57 4.69
N THR A 19 13.15 3.04 5.85
CA THR A 19 14.14 3.73 6.71
C THR A 19 15.55 3.59 6.16
N VAL A 20 16.42 4.56 6.49
CA VAL A 20 17.85 4.49 6.17
C VAL A 20 18.47 3.23 6.78
N ALA A 21 18.08 2.86 7.99
CA ALA A 21 18.53 1.63 8.65
C ALA A 21 18.13 0.35 7.89
N ASP A 22 16.89 0.31 7.35
CA ASP A 22 16.46 -0.83 6.53
C ASP A 22 17.24 -0.91 5.21
N LEU A 23 17.47 0.22 4.53
CA LEU A 23 18.30 0.28 3.32
C LEU A 23 19.74 -0.19 3.61
N SER A 24 20.33 0.24 4.74
CA SER A 24 21.63 -0.17 5.23
C SER A 24 21.70 -1.71 5.38
N ARG A 25 20.69 -2.28 6.01
CA ARG A 25 20.59 -3.74 6.20
C ARG A 25 20.40 -4.50 4.88
N TYR A 26 19.49 -4.04 3.99
CA TYR A 26 19.21 -4.70 2.71
C TYR A 26 20.43 -4.73 1.79
N LEU A 27 21.22 -3.65 1.80
CA LEU A 27 22.34 -3.46 0.89
C LEU A 27 23.70 -3.80 1.54
N SER A 28 23.72 -4.14 2.85
CA SER A 28 24.94 -4.40 3.62
C SER A 28 25.93 -3.24 3.50
N ARG A 29 25.44 -1.99 3.69
CA ARG A 29 26.21 -0.75 3.64
C ARG A 29 25.98 0.06 4.90
N SER A 30 26.93 0.91 5.27
CA SER A 30 26.76 1.84 6.38
C SER A 30 25.65 2.87 6.09
N GLU A 31 24.98 3.37 7.12
CA GLU A 31 23.98 4.42 6.99
C GLU A 31 24.55 5.71 6.35
N GLY A 32 25.84 5.99 6.60
CA GLY A 32 26.53 7.11 5.96
C GLY A 32 26.64 6.95 4.43
N GLU A 33 27.01 5.74 3.95
CA GLU A 33 27.04 5.46 2.51
C GLU A 33 25.64 5.54 1.89
N ILE A 34 24.61 5.03 2.59
CA ILE A 34 23.21 5.13 2.15
C ILE A 34 22.78 6.59 2.04
N THR A 35 23.06 7.41 3.06
CA THR A 35 22.70 8.83 3.07
C THR A 35 23.35 9.57 1.92
N GLN A 36 24.65 9.35 1.67
CA GLN A 36 25.34 9.95 0.52
C GLN A 36 24.74 9.52 -0.82
N ALA A 37 24.40 8.23 -0.96
CA ALA A 37 23.78 7.72 -2.18
C ALA A 37 22.36 8.29 -2.38
N LEU A 38 21.60 8.51 -1.30
CA LEU A 38 20.30 9.19 -1.35
C LEU A 38 20.44 10.66 -1.76
N ASP A 39 21.50 11.37 -1.34
CA ASP A 39 21.74 12.74 -1.77
C ASP A 39 22.06 12.80 -3.27
N VAL A 40 22.87 11.87 -3.77
CA VAL A 40 23.13 11.72 -5.20
C VAL A 40 21.85 11.40 -5.96
N LEU A 41 21.01 10.49 -5.46
CA LEU A 41 19.74 10.14 -6.08
C LEU A 41 18.80 11.36 -6.16
N ALA A 42 18.71 12.14 -5.09
CA ALA A 42 17.89 13.36 -5.07
C ALA A 42 18.31 14.36 -6.15
N VAL A 43 19.63 14.52 -6.36
CA VAL A 43 20.17 15.39 -7.43
C VAL A 43 19.86 14.80 -8.81
N GLN A 44 20.02 13.50 -9.00
CA GLN A 44 19.71 12.84 -10.27
C GLN A 44 18.24 12.97 -10.65
N LEU A 45 17.33 12.98 -9.67
CA LEU A 45 15.89 13.10 -9.89
C LEU A 45 15.39 14.55 -9.95
N SER A 46 16.27 15.56 -9.86
CA SER A 46 15.88 16.99 -9.77
C SER A 46 15.08 17.51 -10.96
N ASP A 47 15.22 16.90 -12.14
CA ASP A 47 14.54 17.29 -13.38
C ASP A 47 13.67 16.14 -13.94
N HIS A 48 13.16 15.30 -13.04
CA HIS A 48 12.33 14.16 -13.37
C HIS A 48 10.89 14.33 -12.85
N GLY A 49 9.95 13.59 -13.42
CA GLY A 49 8.56 13.55 -12.94
C GLY A 49 8.36 12.82 -11.60
N ILE A 50 9.45 12.24 -11.06
CA ILE A 50 9.50 11.62 -9.72
C ILE A 50 10.58 12.30 -8.88
N THR A 51 10.42 12.25 -7.56
CA THR A 51 11.36 12.84 -6.60
C THR A 51 11.56 11.96 -5.39
N LEU A 52 12.66 12.19 -4.66
CA LEU A 52 12.91 11.54 -3.38
C LEU A 52 12.24 12.36 -2.25
N VAL A 53 11.23 11.78 -1.62
CA VAL A 53 10.56 12.37 -0.45
C VAL A 53 11.22 11.82 0.81
N ARG A 54 11.58 12.73 1.75
CA ARG A 54 12.20 12.39 3.04
C ARG A 54 11.31 12.86 4.18
N ASN A 55 11.16 12.02 5.18
CA ASN A 55 10.50 12.35 6.44
C ASN A 55 11.26 11.67 7.59
N ASN A 56 11.99 12.49 8.37
CA ASN A 56 12.94 12.02 9.39
C ASN A 56 13.96 11.03 8.80
N ASP A 57 13.94 9.79 9.28
CA ASP A 57 14.83 8.69 8.87
C ASP A 57 14.26 7.84 7.71
N ALA A 58 13.04 8.12 7.26
CA ALA A 58 12.38 7.38 6.20
C ALA A 58 12.40 8.13 4.87
N VAL A 59 12.52 7.38 3.78
CA VAL A 59 12.55 7.89 2.40
C VAL A 59 11.62 7.08 1.50
N MET A 60 11.05 7.73 0.49
CA MET A 60 10.26 7.09 -0.55
C MET A 60 10.37 7.86 -1.87
N LEU A 61 10.02 7.24 -2.98
CA LEU A 61 9.79 7.94 -4.23
C LEU A 61 8.36 8.49 -4.25
N GLY A 62 8.21 9.71 -4.72
CA GLY A 62 6.93 10.37 -4.96
C GLY A 62 6.90 11.04 -6.33
N THR A 63 5.75 11.55 -6.75
CA THR A 63 5.65 12.42 -7.92
C THR A 63 6.28 13.76 -7.60
N ALA A 64 6.97 14.34 -8.56
CA ALA A 64 7.55 15.68 -8.42
C ALA A 64 6.43 16.72 -8.19
N PRO A 65 6.67 17.77 -7.37
CA PRO A 65 5.68 18.81 -7.12
C PRO A 65 5.15 19.47 -8.40
N GLU A 66 6.00 19.62 -9.40
CA GLU A 66 5.68 20.19 -10.71
C GLU A 66 4.65 19.38 -11.51
N ALA A 67 4.54 18.08 -11.20
CA ALA A 67 3.51 17.21 -11.78
C ALA A 67 2.17 17.27 -11.03
N GLY A 68 2.05 18.07 -9.96
CA GLY A 68 0.90 18.12 -9.06
C GLY A 68 -0.43 18.32 -9.77
N ASP A 69 -0.56 19.34 -10.63
CA ASP A 69 -1.77 19.64 -11.38
C ASP A 69 -2.18 18.50 -12.34
N LEU A 70 -1.19 17.84 -12.96
CA LEU A 70 -1.42 16.70 -13.83
C LEU A 70 -1.96 15.52 -13.02
N ILE A 71 -1.31 15.20 -11.92
CA ILE A 71 -1.71 14.08 -11.05
C ILE A 71 -3.08 14.32 -10.42
N GLU A 72 -3.36 15.57 -10.00
CA GLU A 72 -4.67 15.92 -9.46
C GLU A 72 -5.80 15.71 -10.49
N ARG A 73 -5.59 16.15 -11.74
CA ARG A 73 -6.57 15.93 -12.82
C ARG A 73 -6.79 14.44 -13.09
N LEU A 74 -5.71 13.66 -13.20
CA LEU A 74 -5.81 12.21 -13.39
C LEU A 74 -6.54 11.52 -12.23
N THR A 75 -6.26 11.94 -10.99
CA THR A 75 -6.93 11.41 -9.79
C THR A 75 -8.43 11.75 -9.81
N LYS A 76 -8.81 12.98 -10.17
CA LYS A 76 -10.23 13.37 -10.31
C LYS A 76 -10.96 12.56 -11.39
N ASP A 77 -10.31 12.35 -12.54
CA ASP A 77 -10.85 11.52 -13.61
C ASP A 77 -11.04 10.06 -13.18
N GLU A 78 -10.08 9.51 -12.43
CA GLU A 78 -10.19 8.16 -11.88
C GLU A 78 -11.26 8.04 -10.79
N LEU A 79 -11.39 9.04 -9.92
CA LEU A 79 -12.45 9.07 -8.89
C LEU A 79 -13.86 9.17 -9.48
N SER A 80 -14.00 9.75 -10.66
CA SER A 80 -15.28 9.85 -11.37
C SER A 80 -15.71 8.53 -12.03
N ARG A 81 -14.80 7.58 -12.23
CA ARG A 81 -15.09 6.26 -12.83
C ARG A 81 -15.64 5.29 -11.79
N ASP A 82 -16.34 4.27 -12.26
CA ASP A 82 -16.74 3.14 -11.40
C ASP A 82 -15.53 2.45 -10.78
N ILE A 83 -15.71 1.86 -9.60
CA ILE A 83 -14.64 1.14 -8.87
C ILE A 83 -14.04 0.02 -9.72
N GLY A 84 -14.80 -0.51 -10.68
CA GLY A 84 -14.39 -1.61 -11.54
C GLY A 84 -14.27 -2.96 -10.81
N LYS A 85 -14.13 -4.04 -11.58
CA LYS A 85 -14.11 -5.41 -11.04
C LYS A 85 -12.99 -5.62 -10.00
N ALA A 86 -11.76 -5.22 -10.33
CA ALA A 86 -10.61 -5.38 -9.43
C ALA A 86 -10.78 -4.60 -8.10
N GLY A 87 -11.40 -3.43 -8.16
CA GLY A 87 -11.71 -2.64 -6.97
C GLY A 87 -12.78 -3.30 -6.10
N LEU A 88 -13.84 -3.82 -6.71
CA LEU A 88 -14.88 -4.56 -5.98
C LEU A 88 -14.33 -5.83 -5.34
N GLU A 89 -13.52 -6.61 -6.05
CA GLU A 89 -12.84 -7.78 -5.49
C GLU A 89 -11.98 -7.42 -4.27
N THR A 90 -11.15 -6.36 -4.37
CA THR A 90 -10.31 -5.91 -3.26
C THR A 90 -11.15 -5.44 -2.07
N LEU A 91 -12.20 -4.68 -2.35
CA LEU A 91 -13.12 -4.17 -1.33
C LEU A 91 -13.83 -5.32 -0.61
N THR A 92 -14.23 -6.35 -1.34
CA THR A 92 -14.82 -7.57 -0.78
C THR A 92 -13.84 -8.27 0.17
N VAL A 93 -12.57 -8.41 -0.22
CA VAL A 93 -11.56 -8.98 0.69
C VAL A 93 -11.43 -8.14 1.97
N VAL A 94 -11.37 -6.81 1.86
CA VAL A 94 -11.28 -5.93 3.04
C VAL A 94 -12.53 -6.02 3.92
N LEU A 95 -13.72 -6.18 3.33
CA LEU A 95 -14.98 -6.32 4.06
C LEU A 95 -15.09 -7.67 4.80
N TYR A 96 -14.72 -8.77 4.18
CA TYR A 96 -14.96 -10.11 4.74
C TYR A 96 -13.76 -10.67 5.51
N HIS A 97 -12.56 -10.14 5.30
CA HIS A 97 -11.33 -10.60 5.96
C HIS A 97 -10.64 -9.50 6.80
N GLY A 98 -11.03 -8.22 6.63
CA GLY A 98 -10.35 -7.13 7.33
C GLY A 98 -10.61 -7.11 8.84
N PRO A 99 -9.72 -6.45 9.60
CA PRO A 99 -8.53 -5.71 9.16
C PRO A 99 -7.42 -6.63 8.63
N ALA A 100 -6.90 -6.35 7.44
CA ALA A 100 -5.92 -7.20 6.76
C ALA A 100 -4.70 -6.41 6.27
N THR A 101 -3.54 -7.04 6.27
CA THR A 101 -2.33 -6.49 5.64
C THR A 101 -2.44 -6.53 4.11
N ARG A 102 -1.64 -5.70 3.42
CA ARG A 102 -1.55 -5.81 1.96
C ARG A 102 -1.15 -7.20 1.50
N ALA A 103 -0.21 -7.84 2.20
CA ALA A 103 0.26 -9.18 1.83
C ALA A 103 -0.87 -10.23 1.89
N GLU A 104 -1.73 -10.18 2.89
CA GLU A 104 -2.90 -11.05 3.00
C GLU A 104 -3.92 -10.78 1.88
N ILE A 105 -4.17 -9.50 1.58
CA ILE A 105 -5.06 -9.10 0.49
C ILE A 105 -4.51 -9.57 -0.87
N ASP A 106 -3.21 -9.34 -1.13
CA ASP A 106 -2.53 -9.81 -2.34
C ASP A 106 -2.58 -11.33 -2.46
N TYR A 107 -2.40 -12.04 -1.35
CA TYR A 107 -2.47 -13.49 -1.29
C TYR A 107 -3.88 -14.02 -1.65
N ILE A 108 -4.93 -13.48 -1.02
CA ILE A 108 -6.32 -13.89 -1.28
C ILE A 108 -6.72 -13.60 -2.73
N ARG A 109 -6.28 -12.46 -3.28
CA ARG A 109 -6.58 -12.07 -4.65
C ARG A 109 -5.70 -12.76 -5.70
N GLY A 110 -4.55 -13.31 -5.32
CA GLY A 110 -3.57 -13.87 -6.25
C GLY A 110 -2.81 -12.83 -7.11
N VAL A 111 -2.98 -11.52 -6.84
CA VAL A 111 -2.36 -10.42 -7.58
C VAL A 111 -2.01 -9.26 -6.68
N ASN A 112 -1.07 -8.40 -7.11
CA ASN A 112 -0.70 -7.19 -6.37
C ASN A 112 -1.87 -6.19 -6.32
N SER A 113 -2.24 -5.77 -5.12
CA SER A 113 -3.37 -4.87 -4.86
C SER A 113 -2.97 -3.44 -4.49
N SER A 114 -1.68 -3.10 -4.53
CA SER A 114 -1.17 -1.79 -4.07
C SER A 114 -1.87 -0.61 -4.75
N PHE A 115 -2.01 -0.68 -6.07
CA PHE A 115 -2.67 0.36 -6.86
C PHE A 115 -4.16 0.48 -6.49
N ILE A 116 -4.86 -0.63 -6.43
CA ILE A 116 -6.30 -0.64 -6.10
C ILE A 116 -6.56 -0.17 -4.66
N LEU A 117 -5.74 -0.61 -3.70
CA LEU A 117 -5.85 -0.15 -2.31
C LEU A 117 -5.64 1.36 -2.19
N ARG A 118 -4.69 1.93 -2.95
CA ARG A 118 -4.52 3.39 -3.01
C ARG A 118 -5.79 4.08 -3.52
N HIS A 119 -6.43 3.55 -4.57
CA HIS A 119 -7.68 4.08 -5.10
C HIS A 119 -8.82 4.03 -4.09
N LEU A 120 -8.95 2.91 -3.36
CA LEU A 120 -9.97 2.74 -2.33
C LEU A 120 -9.75 3.69 -1.14
N LEU A 121 -8.47 3.93 -0.75
CA LEU A 121 -8.09 4.90 0.27
C LEU A 121 -8.45 6.34 -0.14
N VAL A 122 -8.11 6.75 -1.38
CA VAL A 122 -8.41 8.09 -1.89
C VAL A 122 -9.91 8.33 -1.99
N ARG A 123 -10.70 7.29 -2.26
CA ARG A 123 -12.17 7.33 -2.28
C ARG A 123 -12.79 7.30 -0.88
N GLY A 124 -12.01 7.14 0.18
CA GLY A 124 -12.52 7.03 1.54
C GLY A 124 -13.31 5.76 1.83
N LEU A 125 -13.16 4.72 1.00
CA LEU A 125 -13.86 3.44 1.19
C LEU A 125 -13.10 2.50 2.13
N VAL A 126 -11.79 2.68 2.23
CA VAL A 126 -10.88 1.89 3.06
C VAL A 126 -10.00 2.83 3.87
N ASP A 127 -9.74 2.48 5.13
CA ASP A 127 -8.76 3.11 6.01
C ASP A 127 -7.47 2.30 6.09
N LYS A 128 -6.37 2.99 6.35
CA LYS A 128 -5.04 2.40 6.60
C LYS A 128 -4.60 2.74 8.02
N ILE A 129 -4.46 1.74 8.88
CA ILE A 129 -4.03 1.91 10.27
C ILE A 129 -2.72 1.17 10.54
N PRO A 130 -1.87 1.63 11.50
CA PRO A 130 -0.68 0.89 11.90
C PRO A 130 -1.03 -0.52 12.36
N ASN A 131 -0.20 -1.51 11.99
CA ASN A 131 -0.37 -2.87 12.47
C ASN A 131 0.23 -3.01 13.88
N PRO A 132 -0.54 -3.32 14.91
CA PRO A 132 -0.03 -3.46 16.27
C PRO A 132 0.91 -4.67 16.45
N ALA A 133 0.85 -5.67 15.55
CA ALA A 133 1.72 -6.83 15.59
C ALA A 133 3.06 -6.63 14.85
N ASP A 134 3.11 -5.68 13.92
CA ASP A 134 4.34 -5.33 13.17
C ASP A 134 4.32 -3.84 12.80
N ALA A 135 5.07 -3.02 13.54
CA ALA A 135 5.16 -1.58 13.35
C ALA A 135 5.65 -1.15 11.94
N ARG A 136 6.17 -2.07 11.14
CA ARG A 136 6.61 -1.82 9.75
C ARG A 136 5.51 -2.05 8.72
N SER A 137 4.35 -2.52 9.14
CA SER A 137 3.22 -2.83 8.27
C SER A 137 1.95 -2.07 8.67
N PHE A 138 0.98 -2.10 7.77
CA PHE A 138 -0.32 -1.47 7.98
C PHE A 138 -1.42 -2.48 7.76
N LEU A 139 -2.55 -2.23 8.43
CA LEU A 139 -3.80 -2.95 8.22
C LEU A 139 -4.77 -2.05 7.44
N TYR A 140 -5.50 -2.66 6.53
CA TYR A 140 -6.59 -2.04 5.78
C TYR A 140 -7.93 -2.51 6.35
N ARG A 141 -8.84 -1.58 6.56
CA ARG A 141 -10.17 -1.84 7.09
C ARG A 141 -11.23 -1.01 6.36
N PRO A 142 -12.50 -1.43 6.35
CA PRO A 142 -13.58 -0.62 5.80
C PRO A 142 -13.81 0.66 6.62
N THR A 143 -14.27 1.71 5.97
CA THR A 143 -14.66 2.96 6.61
C THR A 143 -16.15 2.97 6.98
N PHE A 144 -16.57 3.93 7.80
CA PHE A 144 -17.99 4.16 8.07
C PHE A 144 -18.75 4.66 6.83
N GLU A 145 -18.08 5.42 5.96
CA GLU A 145 -18.63 5.88 4.69
C GLU A 145 -18.99 4.69 3.80
N LEU A 146 -18.14 3.65 3.78
CA LEU A 146 -18.44 2.43 3.03
C LEU A 146 -19.70 1.74 3.56
N PHE A 147 -19.87 1.62 4.87
CA PHE A 147 -21.09 1.03 5.47
C PHE A 147 -22.33 1.85 5.11
N SER A 148 -22.24 3.19 5.18
CA SER A 148 -23.33 4.09 4.75
C SER A 148 -23.66 3.90 3.28
N TRP A 149 -22.66 3.74 2.43
CA TRP A 149 -22.84 3.51 0.98
C TRP A 149 -23.49 2.15 0.69
N LEU A 150 -23.12 1.10 1.44
CA LEU A 150 -23.71 -0.24 1.34
C LEU A 150 -25.11 -0.34 1.99
N GLY A 151 -25.50 0.66 2.79
CA GLY A 151 -26.80 0.65 3.48
C GLY A 151 -26.85 -0.32 4.67
N VAL A 152 -25.69 -0.72 5.22
CA VAL A 152 -25.58 -1.61 6.39
C VAL A 152 -25.13 -0.83 7.62
N LYS A 153 -25.56 -1.29 8.81
CA LYS A 153 -25.17 -0.67 10.10
C LYS A 153 -23.90 -1.30 10.67
N GLU A 154 -23.69 -2.57 10.37
CA GLU A 154 -22.55 -3.35 10.82
C GLU A 154 -22.15 -4.40 9.78
N ILE A 155 -20.91 -4.84 9.86
CA ILE A 155 -20.31 -5.77 8.90
C ILE A 155 -21.02 -7.12 8.84
N SER A 156 -21.61 -7.54 9.95
CA SER A 156 -22.35 -8.81 10.07
C SER A 156 -23.66 -8.84 9.27
N GLU A 157 -24.16 -7.67 8.81
CA GLU A 157 -25.34 -7.57 7.94
C GLU A 157 -25.02 -7.83 6.47
N LEU A 158 -23.74 -8.00 6.11
CA LEU A 158 -23.34 -8.33 4.75
C LEU A 158 -23.87 -9.74 4.36
N PRO A 159 -24.22 -9.95 3.09
CA PRO A 159 -24.68 -11.25 2.61
C PRO A 159 -23.69 -12.38 2.95
N ASP A 160 -24.19 -13.47 3.47
CA ASP A 160 -23.41 -14.69 3.78
C ASP A 160 -22.16 -14.46 4.63
N TYR A 161 -22.11 -13.35 5.40
CA TYR A 161 -20.92 -12.88 6.09
C TYR A 161 -20.21 -13.99 6.88
N ARG A 162 -20.93 -14.72 7.74
CA ARG A 162 -20.34 -15.78 8.59
C ARG A 162 -19.76 -16.92 7.75
N GLN A 163 -20.50 -17.37 6.75
CA GLN A 163 -20.06 -18.46 5.89
C GLN A 163 -18.78 -18.08 5.14
N VAL A 164 -18.75 -16.90 4.52
CA VAL A 164 -17.58 -16.43 3.75
C VAL A 164 -16.36 -16.22 4.65
N VAL A 165 -16.53 -15.68 5.86
CA VAL A 165 -15.44 -15.51 6.84
C VAL A 165 -14.86 -16.87 7.24
N ASP A 166 -15.70 -17.88 7.51
CA ASP A 166 -15.25 -19.23 7.89
C ASP A 166 -14.52 -19.92 6.73
N GLU A 167 -14.99 -19.78 5.50
CA GLU A 167 -14.33 -20.30 4.29
C GLU A 167 -12.96 -19.63 4.08
N LEU A 168 -12.87 -18.30 4.18
CA LEU A 168 -11.60 -17.56 4.06
C LEU A 168 -10.59 -17.97 5.15
N ALA A 169 -11.05 -18.10 6.40
CA ALA A 169 -10.19 -18.54 7.50
C ALA A 169 -9.61 -19.94 7.27
N THR A 170 -10.38 -20.83 6.63
CA THR A 170 -9.93 -22.19 6.27
C THR A 170 -8.87 -22.16 5.17
N VAL A 171 -9.06 -21.34 4.14
CA VAL A 171 -8.11 -21.17 3.03
C VAL A 171 -6.77 -20.63 3.53
N ILE A 172 -6.81 -19.60 4.39
CA ILE A 172 -5.60 -18.96 4.93
C ILE A 172 -4.83 -19.92 5.85
N LYS A 173 -5.51 -20.66 6.74
CA LYS A 173 -4.87 -21.64 7.63
C LYS A 173 -4.16 -22.76 6.87
N ASN A 174 -4.73 -23.24 5.78
CA ASN A 174 -4.16 -24.30 4.96
C ASN A 174 -2.93 -23.84 4.15
N SER A 175 -2.64 -22.54 4.13
CA SER A 175 -1.59 -21.92 3.30
C SER A 175 -0.42 -21.39 4.12
N THR A 176 -0.49 -21.41 5.44
CA THR A 176 0.66 -21.07 6.29
C THR A 176 1.56 -22.31 6.36
N PRO A 177 2.79 -22.27 5.79
CA PRO A 177 3.72 -23.37 5.97
C PRO A 177 3.98 -23.49 7.48
N THR A 178 3.76 -24.66 8.01
CA THR A 178 4.19 -25.02 9.38
C THR A 178 5.69 -24.78 9.48
N PRO A 179 6.20 -24.15 10.54
CA PRO A 179 7.62 -23.83 10.73
C PRO A 179 8.52 -25.04 10.72
#